data_0178495e60e42e4eafbf58de6c36a11d
#
_entry.id   0178495e60e42e4eafbf58de6c36a11d
#
_cell.length_a   1.000
_cell.length_b   1.000
_cell.length_c   1.000
_cell.angle_alpha   90.00
_cell.angle_beta   90.00
_cell.angle_gamma   90.00
#
_symmetry.space_group_name_H-M   'P 1'
#
loop_
_entity.id
_entity.type
_entity.pdbx_description
1 polymer ?
#
loop_
_entity_poly.entity_id
_entity_poly.type
_entity_poly.pdbx_seq_one_letter_code
_entity_poly.pdbx_strand_id
1 'polypeptide(L)'
;MNNFFTHPMRPFFVGAAILAIIGALSFFINPDDLILHRKIFLEFMLPAAYGGFLTASMLEWTNYKGNLKPIATILAVLLLTGLMLLPFSPQTASFLVAAYWLALLLFCAWLFWLDRNTDNFTLLMLLAAFMVCQTAYAMTDSLKLLRAQVHLNMAAVMFVSIRVSILLGAEALKES
;
A
#
# COMPACT_ATOMS: atom_id res chain seq x y z
N MET A 1 3.47 4.45 27.34
CA MET A 1 3.70 5.11 26.05
C MET A 1 4.08 4.17 24.88
N ASN A 2 4.06 2.84 25.02
CA ASN A 2 4.64 1.92 24.04
C ASN A 2 3.65 1.28 23.07
N ASN A 3 2.37 1.66 23.07
CA ASN A 3 1.35 0.95 22.29
C ASN A 3 1.16 1.48 20.84
N PHE A 4 1.76 2.61 20.48
CA PHE A 4 1.60 3.18 19.13
C PHE A 4 2.32 2.32 18.06
N PHE A 5 3.53 1.87 18.37
CA PHE A 5 4.34 1.05 17.46
C PHE A 5 4.10 -0.46 17.56
N THR A 6 3.26 -0.90 18.50
CA THR A 6 2.92 -2.33 18.63
C THR A 6 2.03 -2.84 17.50
N HIS A 7 1.23 -1.94 16.88
CA HIS A 7 0.35 -2.30 15.78
C HIS A 7 0.79 -1.57 14.50
N PRO A 8 1.27 -2.29 13.45
CA PRO A 8 1.85 -1.68 12.24
C PRO A 8 0.88 -0.71 11.53
N MET A 9 -0.41 -0.95 11.63
CA MET A 9 -1.45 -0.11 11.05
C MET A 9 -1.33 1.37 11.45
N ARG A 10 -1.06 1.65 12.73
CA ARG A 10 -1.07 3.03 13.27
C ARG A 10 -0.04 3.95 12.63
N PRO A 11 1.27 3.62 12.60
CA PRO A 11 2.26 4.49 12.00
C PRO A 11 2.05 4.66 10.48
N PHE A 12 1.59 3.63 9.76
CA PHE A 12 1.33 3.74 8.34
C PHE A 12 0.14 4.63 8.00
N PHE A 13 -0.97 4.55 8.75
CA PHE A 13 -2.11 5.45 8.53
C PHE A 13 -1.81 6.89 8.92
N VAL A 14 -1.06 7.13 10.00
CA VAL A 14 -0.60 8.48 10.34
C VAL A 14 0.33 9.01 9.24
N GLY A 15 1.25 8.18 8.74
CA GLY A 15 2.10 8.52 7.60
C GLY A 15 1.29 8.85 6.34
N ALA A 16 0.29 8.04 6.01
CA ALA A 16 -0.60 8.30 4.89
C ALA A 16 -1.38 9.62 5.06
N ALA A 17 -1.89 9.92 6.25
CA ALA A 17 -2.59 11.17 6.53
C ALA A 17 -1.66 12.39 6.38
N ILE A 18 -0.43 12.31 6.88
CA ILE A 18 0.57 13.36 6.71
C ILE A 18 0.90 13.56 5.22
N LEU A 19 1.10 12.48 4.47
CA LEU A 19 1.35 12.53 3.03
C LEU A 19 0.17 13.09 2.25
N ALA A 20 -1.08 12.82 2.66
CA ALA A 20 -2.26 13.43 2.08
C ALA A 20 -2.26 14.96 2.27
N ILE A 21 -1.91 15.44 3.47
CA ILE A 21 -1.79 16.87 3.75
C ILE A 21 -0.68 17.50 2.91
N ILE A 22 0.51 16.90 2.86
CA ILE A 22 1.64 17.38 2.05
C ILE A 22 1.27 17.41 0.57
N GLY A 23 0.64 16.35 0.07
CA GLY A 23 0.18 16.26 -1.31
C GLY A 23 -0.86 17.34 -1.65
N ALA A 24 -1.80 17.62 -0.75
CA ALA A 24 -2.77 18.69 -0.94
C ALA A 24 -2.08 20.06 -0.93
N LEU A 25 -1.20 20.30 0.02
CA LEU A 25 -0.46 21.57 0.11
C LEU A 25 0.44 21.81 -1.10
N SER A 26 1.06 20.77 -1.66
CA SER A 26 1.90 20.92 -2.87
C SER A 26 1.11 21.48 -4.05
N PHE A 27 -0.16 21.13 -4.18
CA PHE A 27 -1.06 21.69 -5.20
C PHE A 27 -1.33 23.19 -4.99
N PHE A 28 -1.51 23.63 -3.73
CA PHE A 28 -1.75 25.05 -3.43
C PHE A 28 -0.49 25.92 -3.58
N ILE A 29 0.70 25.34 -3.32
CA ILE A 29 1.97 26.08 -3.42
C ILE A 29 2.39 26.21 -4.89
N ASN A 30 2.22 25.18 -5.70
CA ASN A 30 2.56 25.16 -7.11
C ASN A 30 1.47 24.44 -7.92
N PRO A 31 0.39 25.16 -8.31
CA PRO A 31 -0.73 24.55 -9.05
C PRO A 31 -0.32 23.99 -10.42
N ASP A 32 0.78 24.50 -10.99
CA ASP A 32 1.28 24.03 -12.29
C ASP A 32 2.05 22.72 -12.19
N ASP A 33 2.53 22.36 -11.00
CA ASP A 33 3.23 21.09 -10.75
C ASP A 33 2.29 19.96 -10.28
N LEU A 34 1.35 19.61 -11.11
CA LEU A 34 0.45 18.47 -10.87
C LEU A 34 1.19 17.13 -10.76
N ILE A 35 2.43 17.04 -11.25
CA ILE A 35 3.21 15.81 -11.24
C ILE A 35 3.62 15.48 -9.80
N LEU A 36 4.13 16.46 -9.04
CA LEU A 36 4.51 16.25 -7.64
C LEU A 36 3.30 15.85 -6.78
N HIS A 37 2.17 16.54 -6.94
CA HIS A 37 0.91 16.20 -6.27
C HIS A 37 0.51 14.74 -6.52
N ARG A 38 0.51 14.31 -7.79
CA ARG A 38 0.16 12.92 -8.18
C ARG A 38 1.14 11.91 -7.62
N LYS A 39 2.45 12.20 -7.66
CA LYS A 39 3.48 11.31 -7.09
C LYS A 39 3.27 11.12 -5.60
N ILE A 40 3.07 12.19 -4.83
CA ILE A 40 2.85 12.08 -3.38
C ILE A 40 1.63 11.22 -3.07
N PHE A 41 0.52 11.40 -3.78
CA PHE A 41 -0.69 10.60 -3.54
C PHE A 41 -0.53 9.15 -4.00
N LEU A 42 -0.09 8.90 -5.24
CA LEU A 42 -0.11 7.58 -5.83
C LEU A 42 1.10 6.72 -5.46
N GLU A 43 2.29 7.34 -5.32
CA GLU A 43 3.51 6.60 -5.03
C GLU A 43 3.85 6.53 -3.53
N PHE A 44 3.30 7.39 -2.69
CA PHE A 44 3.65 7.40 -1.26
C PHE A 44 2.45 7.24 -0.33
N MET A 45 1.41 8.05 -0.47
CA MET A 45 0.24 7.98 0.41
C MET A 45 -0.50 6.64 0.26
N LEU A 46 -0.79 6.23 -0.97
CA LEU A 46 -1.51 4.97 -1.20
C LEU A 46 -0.71 3.75 -0.75
N PRO A 47 0.58 3.57 -1.11
CA PRO A 47 1.38 2.48 -0.55
C PRO A 47 1.40 2.48 0.98
N ALA A 48 1.54 3.64 1.64
CA ALA A 48 1.47 3.72 3.10
C ALA A 48 0.13 3.19 3.62
N ALA A 49 -1.00 3.61 3.04
CA ALA A 49 -2.32 3.13 3.43
C ALA A 49 -2.46 1.60 3.23
N TYR A 50 -2.02 1.07 2.07
CA TYR A 50 -2.05 -0.37 1.80
C TYR A 50 -1.14 -1.16 2.73
N GLY A 51 0.08 -0.68 3.00
CA GLY A 51 0.98 -1.34 3.93
C GLY A 51 0.40 -1.44 5.33
N GLY A 52 -0.20 -0.36 5.82
CA GLY A 52 -0.88 -0.35 7.12
C GLY A 52 -2.08 -1.30 7.15
N PHE A 53 -2.93 -1.22 6.15
CA PHE A 53 -4.13 -2.04 6.05
C PHE A 53 -3.79 -3.53 5.89
N LEU A 54 -2.98 -3.90 4.89
CA LEU A 54 -2.70 -5.30 4.59
C LEU A 54 -1.90 -5.98 5.69
N THR A 55 -0.91 -5.31 6.31
CA THR A 55 -0.18 -5.91 7.43
C THR A 55 -1.08 -6.19 8.63
N ALA A 56 -2.14 -5.41 8.85
CA ALA A 56 -3.11 -5.67 9.90
C ALA A 56 -4.12 -6.76 9.50
N SER A 57 -4.71 -6.64 8.30
CA SER A 57 -5.75 -7.55 7.83
C SER A 57 -5.24 -8.97 7.57
N MET A 58 -3.94 -9.12 7.23
CA MET A 58 -3.35 -10.44 7.05
C MET A 58 -3.39 -11.31 8.30
N LEU A 59 -3.36 -10.72 9.50
CA LEU A 59 -3.52 -11.46 10.75
C LEU A 59 -4.92 -12.06 10.90
N GLU A 60 -5.94 -11.38 10.37
CA GLU A 60 -7.33 -11.81 10.40
C GLU A 60 -7.67 -12.76 9.25
N TRP A 61 -7.02 -12.55 8.10
CA TRP A 61 -7.29 -13.34 6.88
C TRP A 61 -6.45 -14.61 6.78
N THR A 62 -5.47 -14.77 7.66
CA THR A 62 -4.62 -15.95 7.78
C THR A 62 -4.49 -16.36 9.23
N ASN A 63 -4.12 -17.62 9.49
CA ASN A 63 -3.86 -18.11 10.85
C ASN A 63 -2.47 -17.67 11.39
N TYR A 64 -1.83 -16.70 10.76
CA TYR A 64 -0.50 -16.24 11.15
C TYR A 64 -0.52 -15.42 12.43
N LYS A 65 0.20 -15.90 13.46
CA LYS A 65 0.36 -15.24 14.76
C LYS A 65 1.77 -14.70 15.00
N GLY A 66 2.55 -14.56 13.93
CA GLY A 66 3.94 -14.14 14.04
C GLY A 66 4.14 -12.64 14.20
N ASN A 67 5.40 -12.25 14.27
CA ASN A 67 5.79 -10.85 14.45
C ASN A 67 5.80 -10.10 13.11
N LEU A 68 5.01 -9.03 13.00
CA LEU A 68 4.94 -8.18 11.81
C LEU A 68 5.97 -7.04 11.79
N LYS A 69 6.71 -6.82 12.89
CA LYS A 69 7.67 -5.71 12.96
C LYS A 69 8.71 -5.73 11.84
N PRO A 70 9.31 -6.88 11.47
CA PRO A 70 10.33 -6.89 10.41
C PRO A 70 9.78 -6.38 9.08
N ILE A 71 8.65 -6.89 8.63
CA ILE A 71 8.05 -6.45 7.38
C ILE A 71 7.61 -4.99 7.43
N ALA A 72 6.98 -4.56 8.53
CA ALA A 72 6.60 -3.17 8.71
C ALA A 72 7.81 -2.23 8.68
N THR A 73 8.94 -2.64 9.26
CA THR A 73 10.18 -1.87 9.22
C THR A 73 10.72 -1.77 7.79
N ILE A 74 10.78 -2.88 7.05
CA ILE A 74 11.24 -2.90 5.65
C ILE A 74 10.37 -1.97 4.80
N LEU A 75 9.05 -2.08 4.91
CA LEU A 75 8.11 -1.24 4.17
C LEU A 75 8.27 0.24 4.53
N ALA A 76 8.41 0.57 5.81
CA ALA A 76 8.61 1.94 6.27
C ALA A 76 9.95 2.53 5.75
N VAL A 77 11.04 1.76 5.81
CA VAL A 77 12.36 2.19 5.32
C VAL A 77 12.31 2.46 3.82
N LEU A 78 11.73 1.55 3.02
CA LEU A 78 11.61 1.73 1.57
C LEU A 78 10.82 3.00 1.23
N LEU A 79 9.70 3.22 1.90
CA LEU A 79 8.84 4.37 1.66
C LEU A 79 9.50 5.70 2.07
N LEU A 80 10.09 5.75 3.26
CA LEU A 80 10.76 6.94 3.77
C LEU A 80 12.00 7.28 2.95
N THR A 81 12.80 6.28 2.56
CA THR A 81 13.97 6.50 1.70
C THR A 81 13.53 7.00 0.32
N GLY A 82 12.48 6.42 -0.25
CA GLY A 82 11.89 6.90 -1.51
C GLY A 82 11.42 8.35 -1.41
N LEU A 83 10.71 8.70 -0.34
CA LEU A 83 10.24 10.06 -0.11
C LEU A 83 11.41 11.07 0.03
N MET A 84 12.47 10.68 0.74
CA MET A 84 13.66 11.52 0.90
C MET A 84 14.43 11.71 -0.41
N LEU A 85 14.43 10.70 -1.28
CA LEU A 85 15.10 10.78 -2.58
C LEU A 85 14.26 11.47 -3.66
N LEU A 86 12.96 11.65 -3.45
CA LEU A 86 12.04 12.23 -4.43
C LEU A 86 12.53 13.58 -5.01
N PRO A 87 13.02 14.56 -4.21
CA PRO A 87 13.50 15.82 -4.76
C PRO A 87 14.83 15.74 -5.51
N PHE A 88 15.64 14.69 -5.26
CA PHE A 88 16.99 14.54 -5.85
C PHE A 88 17.01 13.59 -7.04
N SER A 89 16.26 12.51 -6.94
CA SER A 89 16.19 11.47 -7.96
C SER A 89 14.79 10.84 -8.00
N PRO A 90 13.83 11.48 -8.69
CA PRO A 90 12.45 11.00 -8.76
C PRO A 90 12.34 9.57 -9.32
N GLN A 91 13.21 9.20 -10.25
CA GLN A 91 13.24 7.86 -10.82
C GLN A 91 13.66 6.80 -9.78
N THR A 92 14.72 7.08 -9.01
CA THR A 92 15.16 6.17 -7.93
C THR A 92 14.08 6.05 -6.86
N ALA A 93 13.40 7.14 -6.52
CA ALA A 93 12.26 7.13 -5.61
C ALA A 93 11.16 6.19 -6.12
N SER A 94 10.79 6.27 -7.39
CA SER A 94 9.79 5.39 -8.01
C SER A 94 10.21 3.91 -8.01
N PHE A 95 11.50 3.59 -8.18
CA PHE A 95 12.01 2.22 -8.03
C PHE A 95 11.93 1.71 -6.59
N LEU A 96 12.15 2.55 -5.58
CA LEU A 96 11.96 2.16 -4.17
C LEU A 96 10.50 1.88 -3.86
N VAL A 97 9.56 2.61 -4.45
CA VAL A 97 8.13 2.30 -4.35
C VAL A 97 7.80 0.98 -5.07
N ALA A 98 8.42 0.68 -6.21
CA ALA A 98 8.28 -0.63 -6.84
C ALA A 98 8.79 -1.77 -5.95
N ALA A 99 9.94 -1.57 -5.30
CA ALA A 99 10.49 -2.51 -4.31
C ALA A 99 9.56 -2.66 -3.08
N TYR A 100 8.89 -1.59 -2.66
CA TYR A 100 7.85 -1.64 -1.63
C TYR A 100 6.70 -2.57 -2.02
N TRP A 101 6.14 -2.42 -3.23
CA TRP A 101 5.07 -3.28 -3.72
C TRP A 101 5.52 -4.74 -3.86
N LEU A 102 6.77 -4.96 -4.29
CA LEU A 102 7.36 -6.31 -4.34
C LEU A 102 7.46 -6.93 -2.94
N ALA A 103 7.96 -6.18 -1.96
CA ALA A 103 8.09 -6.67 -0.58
C ALA A 103 6.71 -7.03 0.01
N LEU A 104 5.69 -6.20 -0.24
CA LEU A 104 4.33 -6.44 0.21
C LEU A 104 3.70 -7.66 -0.49
N LEU A 105 3.91 -7.80 -1.81
CA LEU A 105 3.47 -8.96 -2.59
C LEU A 105 4.10 -10.26 -2.07
N LEU A 106 5.43 -10.27 -1.88
CA LEU A 106 6.14 -11.45 -1.39
C LEU A 106 5.70 -11.84 0.03
N PHE A 107 5.47 -10.86 0.89
CA PHE A 107 4.94 -11.10 2.23
C PHE A 107 3.53 -11.71 2.19
N CYS A 108 2.61 -11.15 1.42
CA CYS A 108 1.26 -11.70 1.27
C CYS A 108 1.29 -13.09 0.63
N ALA A 109 2.10 -13.30 -0.41
CA ALA A 109 2.26 -14.60 -1.06
C ALA A 109 2.79 -15.67 -0.10
N TRP A 110 3.77 -15.31 0.72
CA TRP A 110 4.31 -16.20 1.74
C TRP A 110 3.27 -16.59 2.78
N LEU A 111 2.46 -15.65 3.27
CA LEU A 111 1.38 -15.93 4.22
C LEU A 111 0.31 -16.86 3.62
N PHE A 112 -0.08 -16.64 2.37
CA PHE A 112 -1.08 -17.49 1.70
C PHE A 112 -0.54 -18.88 1.42
N TRP A 113 0.76 -19.00 1.14
CA TRP A 113 1.41 -20.31 1.03
C TRP A 113 1.34 -21.07 2.36
N LEU A 114 1.59 -20.40 3.49
CA LEU A 114 1.52 -21.04 4.81
C LEU A 114 0.10 -21.50 5.16
N ASP A 115 -0.90 -20.69 4.85
CA ASP A 115 -2.30 -20.95 5.19
C ASP A 115 -3.02 -21.82 4.17
N ARG A 116 -2.40 -22.10 3.01
CA ARG A 116 -2.97 -22.85 1.87
C ARG A 116 -4.35 -22.33 1.43
N ASN A 117 -4.62 -21.05 1.64
CA ASN A 117 -5.90 -20.43 1.33
C ASN A 117 -5.86 -19.80 -0.08
N THR A 118 -6.71 -20.32 -0.97
CA THR A 118 -6.83 -19.83 -2.35
C THR A 118 -7.75 -18.63 -2.51
N ASP A 119 -8.55 -18.30 -1.49
CA ASP A 119 -9.55 -17.22 -1.55
C ASP A 119 -8.92 -15.82 -1.69
N ASN A 120 -7.63 -15.73 -1.39
CA ASN A 120 -6.87 -14.48 -1.43
C ASN A 120 -6.08 -14.29 -2.74
N PHE A 121 -6.24 -15.17 -3.73
CA PHE A 121 -5.50 -15.10 -5.00
C PHE A 121 -5.74 -13.78 -5.74
N THR A 122 -6.96 -13.25 -5.73
CA THR A 122 -7.30 -11.96 -6.34
C THR A 122 -6.48 -10.81 -5.76
N LEU A 123 -6.22 -10.82 -4.44
CA LEU A 123 -5.38 -9.82 -3.81
C LEU A 123 -3.93 -9.90 -4.31
N LEU A 124 -3.39 -11.12 -4.46
CA LEU A 124 -2.03 -11.28 -5.02
C LEU A 124 -1.94 -10.76 -6.45
N MET A 125 -2.95 -11.01 -7.27
CA MET A 125 -3.01 -10.49 -8.64
C MET A 125 -3.05 -8.95 -8.66
N LEU A 126 -3.82 -8.33 -7.76
CA LEU A 126 -3.87 -6.88 -7.61
C LEU A 126 -2.51 -6.31 -7.18
N LEU A 127 -1.86 -6.91 -6.18
CA LEU A 127 -0.53 -6.47 -5.73
C LEU A 127 0.53 -6.64 -6.82
N ALA A 128 0.48 -7.75 -7.58
CA ALA A 128 1.35 -7.96 -8.73
C ALA A 128 1.12 -6.91 -9.82
N ALA A 129 -0.13 -6.55 -10.09
CA ALA A 129 -0.47 -5.51 -11.04
C ALA A 129 0.05 -4.12 -10.59
N PHE A 130 -0.06 -3.78 -9.30
CA PHE A 130 0.56 -2.57 -8.75
C PHE A 130 2.07 -2.57 -8.92
N MET A 131 2.74 -3.68 -8.57
CA MET A 131 4.20 -3.81 -8.71
C MET A 131 4.63 -3.64 -10.17
N VAL A 132 3.97 -4.33 -11.11
CA VAL A 132 4.30 -4.25 -12.55
C VAL A 132 4.07 -2.83 -13.08
N CYS A 133 2.93 -2.23 -12.75
CA CYS A 133 2.58 -0.88 -13.18
C CYS A 133 3.56 0.16 -12.63
N GLN A 134 3.96 0.04 -11.36
CA GLN A 134 4.93 0.91 -10.71
C GLN A 134 6.33 0.75 -11.30
N THR A 135 6.76 -0.49 -11.54
CA THR A 135 8.07 -0.76 -12.18
C THR A 135 8.12 -0.18 -13.60
N ALA A 136 7.07 -0.41 -14.40
CA ALA A 136 6.97 0.15 -15.74
C ALA A 136 6.95 1.69 -15.71
N TYR A 137 6.26 2.29 -14.72
CA TYR A 137 6.27 3.74 -14.53
C TYR A 137 7.67 4.26 -14.17
N ALA A 138 8.38 3.61 -13.26
CA ALA A 138 9.75 3.97 -12.89
C ALA A 138 10.74 3.90 -14.07
N MET A 139 10.48 2.99 -15.03
CA MET A 139 11.31 2.84 -16.24
C MET A 139 11.01 3.86 -17.32
N THR A 140 9.74 4.28 -17.48
CA THR A 140 9.26 5.04 -18.64
C THR A 140 8.79 6.45 -18.34
N ASP A 141 8.56 6.77 -17.06
CA ASP A 141 7.93 8.01 -16.55
C ASP A 141 6.60 8.36 -17.26
N SER A 142 5.88 7.32 -17.71
CA SER A 142 4.66 7.47 -18.49
C SER A 142 3.45 7.80 -17.62
N LEU A 143 2.87 8.98 -17.82
CA LEU A 143 1.65 9.40 -17.12
C LEU A 143 0.45 8.47 -17.34
N LYS A 144 0.46 7.68 -18.44
CA LYS A 144 -0.58 6.66 -18.67
C LYS A 144 -0.55 5.56 -17.61
N LEU A 145 0.66 5.15 -17.19
CA LEU A 145 0.84 4.14 -16.13
C LEU A 145 0.43 4.69 -14.77
N LEU A 146 0.71 5.96 -14.50
CA LEU A 146 0.26 6.61 -13.28
C LEU A 146 -1.29 6.68 -13.22
N ARG A 147 -1.95 6.94 -14.36
CA ARG A 147 -3.42 6.86 -14.45
C ARG A 147 -3.94 5.44 -14.28
N ALA A 148 -3.24 4.44 -14.81
CA ALA A 148 -3.60 3.03 -14.62
C ALA A 148 -3.57 2.63 -13.13
N GLN A 149 -2.65 3.17 -12.34
CA GLN A 149 -2.64 2.96 -10.89
C GLN A 149 -3.90 3.48 -10.20
N VAL A 150 -4.51 4.56 -10.69
CA VAL A 150 -5.80 5.05 -10.16
C VAL A 150 -6.90 4.00 -10.37
N HIS A 151 -6.98 3.39 -11.55
CA HIS A 151 -7.97 2.34 -11.83
C HIS A 151 -7.70 1.08 -11.01
N LEU A 152 -6.43 0.69 -10.83
CA LEU A 152 -6.06 -0.40 -9.94
C LEU A 152 -6.48 -0.12 -8.49
N ASN A 153 -6.32 1.12 -8.02
CA ASN A 153 -6.80 1.52 -6.70
C ASN A 153 -8.32 1.38 -6.57
N MET A 154 -9.07 1.83 -7.55
CA MET A 154 -10.53 1.67 -7.54
C MET A 154 -10.93 0.19 -7.45
N ALA A 155 -10.29 -0.67 -8.25
CA ALA A 155 -10.53 -2.11 -8.21
C ALA A 155 -10.16 -2.71 -6.84
N ALA A 156 -9.04 -2.30 -6.26
CA ALA A 156 -8.59 -2.77 -4.95
C ALA A 156 -9.53 -2.34 -3.81
N VAL A 157 -10.00 -1.09 -3.83
CA VAL A 157 -10.98 -0.58 -2.85
C VAL A 157 -12.29 -1.37 -2.96
N MET A 158 -12.78 -1.61 -4.17
CA MET A 158 -13.98 -2.44 -4.39
C MET A 158 -13.80 -3.85 -3.84
N PHE A 159 -12.66 -4.50 -4.15
CA PHE A 159 -12.35 -5.84 -3.65
C PHE A 159 -12.34 -5.89 -2.11
N VAL A 160 -11.64 -4.96 -1.47
CA VAL A 160 -11.55 -4.87 -0.01
C VAL A 160 -12.93 -4.62 0.60
N SER A 161 -13.73 -3.71 0.02
CA SER A 161 -15.08 -3.39 0.51
C SER A 161 -16.00 -4.60 0.44
N ILE A 162 -15.98 -5.36 -0.65
CA ILE A 162 -16.75 -6.60 -0.79
C ILE A 162 -16.33 -7.60 0.28
N ARG A 163 -15.02 -7.79 0.47
CA ARG A 163 -14.50 -8.75 1.45
C ARG A 163 -14.88 -8.39 2.89
N VAL A 164 -14.74 -7.13 3.27
CA VAL A 164 -15.16 -6.64 4.60
C VAL A 164 -16.66 -6.82 4.79
N SER A 165 -17.48 -6.52 3.78
CA SER A 165 -18.95 -6.72 3.84
C SER A 165 -19.33 -8.18 4.02
N ILE A 166 -18.64 -9.12 3.37
CA ILE A 166 -18.87 -10.56 3.53
C ILE A 166 -18.52 -11.00 4.96
N LEU A 167 -17.40 -10.54 5.51
CA LEU A 167 -16.96 -10.89 6.85
C LEU A 167 -17.95 -10.38 7.91
N LEU A 168 -18.36 -9.12 7.82
CA LEU A 168 -19.33 -8.52 8.75
C LEU A 168 -20.70 -9.18 8.65
N GLY A 169 -21.14 -9.51 7.43
CA GLY A 169 -22.40 -10.23 7.22
C GLY A 169 -22.38 -11.64 7.82
N ALA A 170 -21.25 -12.34 7.72
CA ALA A 170 -21.08 -13.66 8.29
C ALA A 170 -21.05 -13.65 9.83
N GLU A 171 -20.49 -12.60 10.44
CA GLU A 171 -20.51 -12.42 11.89
C GLU A 171 -21.94 -12.11 12.40
N ALA A 172 -22.66 -11.20 11.74
CA ALA A 172 -24.03 -10.86 12.10
C ALA A 172 -24.99 -12.08 12.04
N LEU A 173 -24.77 -13.00 11.10
CA LEU A 173 -25.55 -14.24 11.01
C LEU A 173 -25.23 -15.28 12.10
N LYS A 174 -24.07 -15.20 12.74
CA LYS A 174 -23.69 -16.09 13.86
C LYS A 174 -24.30 -15.62 15.20
N GLU A 175 -24.60 -14.33 15.31
CA GLU A 175 -25.16 -13.73 16.52
C GLU A 175 -26.71 -13.76 16.55
N SER A 176 -27.36 -14.10 15.44
CA SER A 176 -28.82 -14.26 15.31
C SER A 176 -29.26 -15.71 15.52
#